data_6f9368a0d57ad64e80d7cdfbba3091eb
#
_entry.id   6f9368a0d57ad64e80d7cdfbba3091eb
#
_cell.length_a   1.000
_cell.length_b   1.000
_cell.length_c   1.000
_cell.angle_alpha   90.00
_cell.angle_beta   90.00
_cell.angle_gamma   90.00
#
_symmetry.space_group_name_H-M   'P 1'
#
loop_
_entity.id
_entity.type
_entity.pdbx_description
1 polymer ?
#
loop_
_entity_poly.entity_id
_entity_poly.type
_entity_poly.pdbx_seq_one_letter_code
_entity_poly.pdbx_strand_id
1 'polypeptide(L)'
;MRKVFVSYHHRLDQYYKNALVELATQQDIFIDRSVGVGDIPDDWENQKIRRVIRDSYLRDSTVTILLVGSETKHRKHVDWELKSSMIDGAVNKRSGILVINLPTVSDTYYTACSPEEKAFYPFETKWISIDSRAEYERRYPKMPARIIDNLLAPNVKISVVGWNKIMQNPNMLRTVVESAGESRLRNQYDLSRTMRRNDFNPELSFGFGSVGN
;
A
#
# COMPACT_ATOMS: atom_id res chain seq x y z
N MET A 1 14.93 7.74 -12.05
CA MET A 1 13.56 7.99 -11.56
C MET A 1 12.79 6.68 -11.57
N ARG A 2 12.13 6.29 -10.47
CA ARG A 2 11.36 5.03 -10.35
C ARG A 2 10.02 5.13 -11.08
N LYS A 3 9.58 4.01 -11.66
CA LYS A 3 8.21 3.85 -12.15
C LYS A 3 7.35 3.35 -10.99
N VAL A 4 6.29 4.07 -10.67
CA VAL A 4 5.46 3.85 -9.47
C VAL A 4 4.03 3.58 -9.87
N PHE A 5 3.44 2.55 -9.28
CA PHE A 5 2.00 2.30 -9.29
C PHE A 5 1.41 2.77 -7.96
N VAL A 6 0.32 3.55 -7.98
CA VAL A 6 -0.37 4.01 -6.78
C VAL A 6 -1.68 3.24 -6.61
N SER A 7 -1.77 2.46 -5.53
CA SER A 7 -2.96 1.72 -5.11
C SER A 7 -3.72 2.52 -4.06
N TYR A 8 -5.03 2.70 -4.23
CA TYR A 8 -5.84 3.56 -3.36
C TYR A 8 -7.34 3.23 -3.48
N HIS A 9 -8.17 3.81 -2.62
CA HIS A 9 -9.63 3.73 -2.75
C HIS A 9 -10.12 4.80 -3.72
N HIS A 10 -10.41 4.42 -4.98
CA HIS A 10 -10.70 5.34 -6.08
C HIS A 10 -11.75 6.41 -5.73
N ARG A 11 -12.90 6.01 -5.17
CA ARG A 11 -14.00 6.95 -4.90
C ARG A 11 -13.71 7.95 -3.78
N LEU A 12 -12.92 7.55 -2.76
CA LEU A 12 -12.70 8.39 -1.57
C LEU A 12 -11.36 9.11 -1.59
N ASP A 13 -10.34 8.50 -2.20
CA ASP A 13 -8.96 8.95 -2.03
C ASP A 13 -8.33 9.48 -3.34
N GLN A 14 -9.13 9.67 -4.40
CA GLN A 14 -8.67 10.17 -5.71
C GLN A 14 -7.96 11.53 -5.60
N TYR A 15 -8.46 12.41 -4.75
CA TYR A 15 -7.83 13.72 -4.50
C TYR A 15 -6.38 13.56 -4.02
N TYR A 16 -6.15 12.67 -3.07
CA TYR A 16 -4.80 12.42 -2.53
C TYR A 16 -3.88 11.80 -3.58
N LYS A 17 -4.39 10.85 -4.38
CA LYS A 17 -3.62 10.30 -5.50
C LYS A 17 -3.16 11.38 -6.45
N ASN A 18 -4.06 12.27 -6.86
CA ASN A 18 -3.75 13.35 -7.79
C ASN A 18 -2.71 14.33 -7.20
N ALA A 19 -2.88 14.76 -5.95
CA ALA A 19 -1.94 15.64 -5.27
C ALA A 19 -0.54 15.01 -5.10
N LEU A 20 -0.47 13.70 -4.81
CA LEU A 20 0.81 12.99 -4.72
C LEU A 20 1.53 12.94 -6.07
N VAL A 21 0.81 12.65 -7.15
CA VAL A 21 1.37 12.59 -8.51
C VAL A 21 1.80 13.97 -8.98
N GLU A 22 1.03 15.00 -8.68
CA GLU A 22 1.38 16.39 -8.97
C GLU A 22 2.70 16.79 -8.29
N LEU A 23 2.81 16.55 -6.97
CA LEU A 23 4.05 16.79 -6.23
C LEU A 23 5.23 16.02 -6.84
N ALA A 24 5.04 14.74 -7.14
CA ALA A 24 6.09 13.90 -7.70
C ALA A 24 6.54 14.38 -9.08
N THR A 25 5.63 14.88 -9.90
CA THR A 25 5.92 15.45 -11.22
C THR A 25 6.66 16.78 -11.10
N GLN A 26 6.20 17.69 -10.24
CA GLN A 26 6.81 18.99 -10.02
C GLN A 26 8.25 18.90 -9.46
N GLN A 27 8.52 17.84 -8.69
CA GLN A 27 9.79 17.63 -8.01
C GLN A 27 10.67 16.54 -8.64
N ASP A 28 10.30 16.00 -9.79
CA ASP A 28 11.02 14.91 -10.49
C ASP A 28 11.33 13.72 -9.57
N ILE A 29 10.32 13.23 -8.80
CA ILE A 29 10.51 12.16 -7.81
C ILE A 29 10.32 10.79 -8.44
N PHE A 30 9.16 10.57 -9.10
CA PHE A 30 8.86 9.32 -9.76
C PHE A 30 7.97 9.51 -11.01
N ILE A 31 7.90 8.48 -11.84
CA ILE A 31 7.00 8.41 -12.99
C ILE A 31 5.76 7.64 -12.58
N ASP A 32 4.58 8.28 -12.60
CA ASP A 32 3.30 7.61 -12.37
C ASP A 32 2.99 6.62 -13.50
N ARG A 33 2.72 5.38 -13.11
CA ARG A 33 2.27 4.29 -13.98
C ARG A 33 0.88 3.78 -13.58
N SER A 34 0.20 4.49 -12.70
CA SER A 34 -1.19 4.20 -12.33
C SER A 34 -2.10 4.54 -13.50
N VAL A 35 -2.43 3.56 -14.32
CA VAL A 35 -3.50 3.72 -15.31
C VAL A 35 -4.81 3.64 -14.55
N GLY A 36 -5.79 4.46 -14.90
CA GLY A 36 -7.08 4.53 -14.21
C GLY A 36 -7.76 3.16 -14.13
N VAL A 37 -7.58 2.50 -12.99
CA VAL A 37 -8.13 1.15 -12.70
C VAL A 37 -9.64 1.21 -12.44
N GLY A 38 -10.27 2.39 -12.58
CA GLY A 38 -11.72 2.57 -12.44
C GLY A 38 -12.58 1.78 -13.42
N ASP A 39 -11.96 1.17 -14.44
CA ASP A 39 -12.67 0.53 -15.54
C ASP A 39 -12.58 -1.01 -15.55
N ILE A 40 -12.18 -1.65 -14.44
CA ILE A 40 -12.27 -3.11 -14.36
C ILE A 40 -13.70 -3.46 -13.97
N PRO A 41 -14.49 -4.08 -14.87
CA PRO A 41 -15.85 -4.48 -14.56
C PRO A 41 -15.88 -5.47 -13.40
N ASP A 42 -16.83 -5.30 -12.48
CA ASP A 42 -16.98 -6.16 -11.30
C ASP A 42 -17.39 -7.61 -11.63
N ASP A 43 -17.92 -7.83 -12.84
CA ASP A 43 -18.38 -9.12 -13.37
C ASP A 43 -17.28 -9.96 -14.02
N TRP A 44 -16.06 -9.42 -14.16
CA TRP A 44 -14.96 -10.20 -14.72
C TRP A 44 -14.52 -11.32 -13.79
N GLU A 45 -14.16 -12.47 -14.40
CA GLU A 45 -13.54 -13.56 -13.65
C GLU A 45 -12.25 -13.10 -12.95
N ASN A 46 -12.08 -13.53 -11.71
CA ASN A 46 -10.94 -13.19 -10.87
C ASN A 46 -9.58 -13.42 -11.53
N GLN A 47 -9.46 -14.44 -12.38
CA GLN A 47 -8.22 -14.72 -13.12
C GLN A 47 -7.94 -13.68 -14.21
N LYS A 48 -8.98 -13.21 -14.92
CA LYS A 48 -8.86 -12.18 -15.94
C LYS A 48 -8.45 -10.86 -15.32
N ILE A 49 -9.08 -10.47 -14.23
CA ILE A 49 -8.73 -9.24 -13.48
C ILE A 49 -7.27 -9.27 -13.02
N ARG A 50 -6.82 -10.39 -12.42
CA ARG A 50 -5.42 -10.55 -11.97
C ARG A 50 -4.43 -10.38 -13.12
N ARG A 51 -4.74 -10.96 -14.29
CA ARG A 51 -3.88 -10.86 -15.46
C ARG A 51 -3.78 -9.42 -15.95
N VAL A 52 -4.92 -8.72 -16.05
CA VAL A 52 -4.96 -7.31 -16.47
C VAL A 52 -4.21 -6.40 -15.48
N ILE A 53 -4.45 -6.55 -14.18
CA ILE A 53 -3.71 -5.78 -13.17
C ILE A 53 -2.20 -6.02 -13.33
N ARG A 54 -1.78 -7.29 -13.40
CA ARG A 54 -0.36 -7.63 -13.48
C ARG A 54 0.29 -7.20 -14.80
N ASP A 55 -0.36 -7.49 -15.92
CA ASP A 55 0.27 -7.40 -17.23
C ASP A 55 0.11 -6.01 -17.86
N SER A 56 -0.91 -5.24 -17.47
CA SER A 56 -1.19 -3.92 -18.02
C SER A 56 -0.86 -2.79 -17.03
N TYR A 57 -1.27 -2.92 -15.76
CA TYR A 57 -1.16 -1.81 -14.79
C TYR A 57 0.14 -1.84 -13.99
N LEU A 58 0.63 -3.01 -13.61
CA LEU A 58 1.89 -3.14 -12.87
C LEU A 58 3.12 -3.28 -13.78
N ARG A 59 2.90 -3.26 -15.11
CA ARG A 59 3.98 -3.41 -16.06
C ARG A 59 5.05 -2.34 -15.84
N ASP A 60 6.29 -2.79 -15.70
CA ASP A 60 7.48 -1.95 -15.48
C ASP A 60 7.49 -1.17 -14.15
N SER A 61 6.47 -1.28 -13.30
CA SER A 61 6.50 -0.62 -11.99
C SER A 61 7.51 -1.28 -11.06
N THR A 62 8.34 -0.47 -10.41
CA THR A 62 9.35 -0.94 -9.47
C THR A 62 8.97 -0.70 -8.02
N VAL A 63 8.00 0.18 -7.80
CA VAL A 63 7.44 0.52 -6.49
C VAL A 63 5.91 0.56 -6.61
N THR A 64 5.23 0.04 -5.61
CA THR A 64 3.80 0.22 -5.40
C THR A 64 3.61 1.06 -4.14
N ILE A 65 2.99 2.23 -4.29
CA ILE A 65 2.57 3.07 -3.18
C ILE A 65 1.13 2.72 -2.83
N LEU A 66 0.90 2.34 -1.58
CA LEU A 66 -0.44 2.17 -1.04
C LEU A 66 -0.85 3.42 -0.26
N LEU A 67 -1.91 4.10 -0.69
CA LEU A 67 -2.56 5.14 0.10
C LEU A 67 -3.60 4.51 1.03
N VAL A 68 -3.41 4.65 2.34
CA VAL A 68 -4.31 4.10 3.34
C VAL A 68 -5.24 5.20 3.84
N GLY A 69 -6.49 5.15 3.41
CA GLY A 69 -7.60 5.94 3.92
C GLY A 69 -8.55 5.10 4.79
N SER A 70 -9.68 5.71 5.18
CA SER A 70 -10.64 5.11 6.13
C SER A 70 -11.21 3.76 5.68
N GLU A 71 -11.37 3.54 4.37
CA GLU A 71 -12.02 2.36 3.79
C GLU A 71 -11.09 1.49 2.93
N THR A 72 -9.82 1.85 2.79
CA THR A 72 -8.87 1.17 1.91
C THR A 72 -8.75 -0.32 2.23
N LYS A 73 -8.72 -0.69 3.53
CA LYS A 73 -8.58 -2.10 3.94
C LYS A 73 -9.74 -3.00 3.52
N HIS A 74 -10.88 -2.42 3.15
CA HIS A 74 -12.09 -3.16 2.80
C HIS A 74 -12.21 -3.45 1.30
N ARG A 75 -11.36 -2.88 0.48
CA ARG A 75 -11.44 -2.97 -0.98
C ARG A 75 -10.74 -4.21 -1.54
N LYS A 76 -11.49 -5.02 -2.31
CA LYS A 76 -10.96 -6.22 -2.97
C LYS A 76 -9.87 -5.88 -4.00
N HIS A 77 -10.07 -4.81 -4.78
CA HIS A 77 -9.11 -4.40 -5.81
C HIS A 77 -7.76 -4.00 -5.21
N VAL A 78 -7.75 -3.26 -4.10
CA VAL A 78 -6.51 -2.93 -3.38
C VAL A 78 -5.78 -4.20 -2.92
N ASP A 79 -6.49 -5.19 -2.37
CA ASP A 79 -5.87 -6.47 -1.98
C ASP A 79 -5.26 -7.22 -3.17
N TRP A 80 -5.91 -7.15 -4.34
CA TRP A 80 -5.43 -7.80 -5.57
C TRP A 80 -4.21 -7.08 -6.16
N GLU A 81 -4.22 -5.75 -6.19
CA GLU A 81 -3.11 -4.92 -6.61
C GLU A 81 -1.87 -5.18 -5.75
N LEU A 82 -2.04 -5.19 -4.43
CA LEU A 82 -0.98 -5.50 -3.49
C LEU A 82 -0.42 -6.91 -3.72
N LYS A 83 -1.27 -7.94 -3.79
CA LYS A 83 -0.80 -9.31 -4.05
C LYS A 83 -0.06 -9.41 -5.39
N SER A 84 -0.59 -8.80 -6.43
CA SER A 84 0.02 -8.80 -7.76
C SER A 84 1.38 -8.09 -7.77
N SER A 85 1.52 -6.99 -7.02
CA SER A 85 2.79 -6.25 -6.85
C SER A 85 3.86 -7.06 -6.11
N MET A 86 3.46 -7.98 -5.22
CA MET A 86 4.36 -8.78 -4.39
C MET A 86 4.85 -10.04 -5.09
N ILE A 87 4.18 -10.49 -6.17
CA ILE A 87 4.56 -11.71 -6.91
C ILE A 87 5.76 -11.42 -7.83
N ASP A 88 6.76 -12.31 -7.75
CA ASP A 88 7.91 -12.28 -8.66
C ASP A 88 7.62 -13.13 -9.90
N GLY A 89 7.10 -12.49 -10.94
CA GLY A 89 6.77 -13.14 -12.20
C GLY A 89 7.94 -13.20 -13.19
N ALA A 90 7.78 -13.97 -14.25
CA ALA A 90 8.78 -14.05 -15.32
C ALA A 90 8.95 -12.71 -16.06
N VAL A 91 7.85 -12.04 -16.36
CA VAL A 91 7.82 -10.76 -17.10
C VAL A 91 7.85 -9.58 -16.14
N ASN A 92 6.96 -9.56 -15.15
CA ASN A 92 6.85 -8.49 -14.17
C ASN A 92 7.48 -8.93 -12.85
N LYS A 93 8.58 -8.28 -12.48
CA LYS A 93 9.23 -8.52 -11.20
C LYS A 93 8.45 -7.84 -10.08
N ARG A 94 8.56 -8.41 -8.85
CA ARG A 94 7.92 -7.81 -7.67
C ARG A 94 8.31 -6.35 -7.49
N SER A 95 7.41 -5.55 -6.96
CA SER A 95 7.62 -4.16 -6.59
C SER A 95 8.04 -4.04 -5.12
N GLY A 96 8.76 -2.99 -4.78
CA GLY A 96 8.86 -2.55 -3.39
C GLY A 96 7.55 -1.90 -2.95
N ILE A 97 7.16 -2.12 -1.70
CA ILE A 97 5.92 -1.55 -1.15
C ILE A 97 6.26 -0.36 -0.25
N LEU A 98 5.59 0.75 -0.50
CA LEU A 98 5.57 1.94 0.35
C LEU A 98 4.13 2.21 0.79
N VAL A 99 3.91 2.45 2.08
CA VAL A 99 2.59 2.80 2.60
C VAL A 99 2.58 4.25 3.04
N ILE A 100 1.54 4.98 2.63
CA ILE A 100 1.29 6.37 3.03
C ILE A 100 -0.07 6.43 3.72
N ASN A 101 -0.07 6.74 5.02
CA ASN A 101 -1.30 6.98 5.77
C ASN A 101 -1.85 8.36 5.41
N LEU A 102 -3.10 8.39 4.92
CA LEU A 102 -3.80 9.63 4.57
C LEU A 102 -4.29 10.37 5.82
N PRO A 103 -4.62 11.68 5.73
CA PRO A 103 -5.16 12.45 6.85
C PRO A 103 -6.49 11.91 7.42
N THR A 104 -7.17 11.03 6.68
CA THR A 104 -8.40 10.35 7.12
C THR A 104 -8.16 9.20 8.10
N VAL A 105 -6.89 8.88 8.37
CA VAL A 105 -6.46 7.88 9.36
C VAL A 105 -5.36 8.48 10.24
N SER A 106 -5.11 7.84 11.40
CA SER A 106 -4.02 8.28 12.28
C SER A 106 -2.66 8.03 11.62
N ASP A 107 -1.78 9.02 11.65
CA ASP A 107 -0.39 8.98 11.19
C ASP A 107 0.64 9.04 12.33
N THR A 108 0.20 8.74 13.56
CA THR A 108 1.05 8.77 14.76
C THR A 108 2.20 7.77 14.71
N TYR A 109 1.98 6.64 14.04
CA TYR A 109 2.97 5.56 13.93
C TYR A 109 3.56 5.50 12.52
N TYR A 110 4.83 5.13 12.46
CA TYR A 110 5.58 5.01 11.21
C TYR A 110 6.57 3.84 11.28
N THR A 111 7.02 3.38 10.12
CA THR A 111 8.02 2.31 9.96
C THR A 111 9.06 2.79 8.95
N ALA A 112 10.33 2.69 9.28
CA ALA A 112 11.43 3.04 8.38
C ALA A 112 12.23 1.80 8.00
N CYS A 113 12.53 1.66 6.70
CA CYS A 113 13.26 0.52 6.15
C CYS A 113 14.76 0.73 6.08
N SER A 114 15.22 1.97 6.09
CA SER A 114 16.62 2.32 5.94
C SER A 114 17.08 3.36 6.97
N PRO A 115 18.39 3.45 7.24
CA PRO A 115 18.95 4.50 8.09
C PRO A 115 18.65 5.92 7.59
N GLU A 116 18.62 6.12 6.27
CA GLU A 116 18.36 7.40 5.64
C GLU A 116 16.93 7.88 5.93
N GLU A 117 15.97 6.97 5.96
CA GLU A 117 14.59 7.29 6.34
C GLU A 117 14.50 7.72 7.80
N LYS A 118 15.28 7.10 8.68
CA LYS A 118 15.29 7.45 10.11
C LYS A 118 15.73 8.88 10.36
N ALA A 119 16.58 9.44 9.49
CA ALA A 119 17.01 10.82 9.59
C ALA A 119 15.87 11.86 9.51
N PHE A 120 14.73 11.50 8.91
CA PHE A 120 13.53 12.35 8.90
C PHE A 120 12.74 12.34 10.22
N TYR A 121 13.17 11.54 11.20
CA TYR A 121 12.57 11.43 12.52
C TYR A 121 13.59 11.74 13.62
N PRO A 122 14.13 12.97 13.67
CA PRO A 122 15.27 13.31 14.54
C PRO A 122 14.99 13.20 16.04
N PHE A 123 13.71 13.24 16.41
CA PHE A 123 13.29 13.10 17.81
C PHE A 123 13.06 11.65 18.25
N GLU A 124 13.11 10.70 17.28
CA GLU A 124 12.95 9.29 17.60
C GLU A 124 14.29 8.67 17.99
N THR A 125 14.46 8.41 19.27
CA THR A 125 15.70 7.86 19.81
C THR A 125 15.69 6.34 19.95
N LYS A 126 14.49 5.72 19.93
CA LYS A 126 14.32 4.28 20.14
C LYS A 126 13.48 3.66 19.05
N TRP A 127 14.14 3.01 18.11
CA TRP A 127 13.51 2.22 17.07
C TRP A 127 13.29 0.80 17.60
N ILE A 128 12.02 0.39 17.73
CA ILE A 128 11.64 -0.93 18.21
C ILE A 128 11.09 -1.77 17.07
N SER A 129 11.43 -3.06 17.05
CA SER A 129 10.76 -4.03 16.20
C SER A 129 9.45 -4.46 16.85
N ILE A 130 8.42 -4.64 16.04
CA ILE A 130 7.13 -5.18 16.45
C ILE A 130 7.01 -6.58 15.87
N ASP A 131 6.75 -7.56 16.73
CA ASP A 131 6.59 -8.98 16.39
C ASP A 131 5.15 -9.48 16.60
N SER A 132 4.25 -8.59 17.04
CA SER A 132 2.87 -8.90 17.36
C SER A 132 1.89 -8.31 16.36
N ARG A 133 1.05 -9.19 15.77
CA ARG A 133 -0.08 -8.78 14.92
C ARG A 133 -1.03 -7.84 15.64
N ALA A 134 -1.39 -8.15 16.88
CA ALA A 134 -2.32 -7.34 17.66
C ALA A 134 -1.80 -5.91 17.86
N GLU A 135 -0.48 -5.76 18.06
CA GLU A 135 0.14 -4.44 18.19
C GLU A 135 0.15 -3.68 16.85
N TYR A 136 0.41 -4.34 15.71
CA TYR A 136 0.27 -3.71 14.39
C TYR A 136 -1.18 -3.29 14.10
N GLU A 137 -2.16 -4.13 14.39
CA GLU A 137 -3.58 -3.82 14.18
C GLU A 137 -4.06 -2.68 15.09
N ARG A 138 -3.53 -2.59 16.31
CA ARG A 138 -3.78 -1.48 17.23
C ARG A 138 -3.21 -0.16 16.70
N ARG A 139 -1.96 -0.18 16.17
CA ARG A 139 -1.29 1.02 15.63
C ARG A 139 -1.88 1.46 14.30
N TYR A 140 -2.24 0.50 13.46
CA TYR A 140 -2.71 0.73 12.10
C TYR A 140 -4.09 0.10 11.85
N PRO A 141 -5.14 0.58 12.51
CA PRO A 141 -6.47 -0.07 12.48
C PRO A 141 -7.13 -0.08 11.09
N LYS A 142 -6.63 0.75 10.17
CA LYS A 142 -7.13 0.84 8.78
C LYS A 142 -6.20 0.19 7.75
N MET A 143 -5.11 -0.42 8.19
CA MET A 143 -4.13 -1.08 7.33
C MET A 143 -4.71 -2.38 6.75
N PRO A 144 -4.55 -2.65 5.43
CA PRO A 144 -4.88 -3.95 4.87
C PRO A 144 -4.11 -5.08 5.56
N ALA A 145 -4.82 -6.19 5.86
CA ALA A 145 -4.24 -7.32 6.58
C ALA A 145 -3.02 -7.92 5.88
N ARG A 146 -2.96 -7.88 4.53
CA ARG A 146 -1.80 -8.32 3.74
C ARG A 146 -0.55 -7.50 4.02
N ILE A 147 -0.70 -6.20 4.25
CA ILE A 147 0.44 -5.34 4.65
C ILE A 147 0.90 -5.73 6.05
N ILE A 148 -0.02 -5.98 6.99
CA ILE A 148 0.33 -6.41 8.36
C ILE A 148 1.07 -7.74 8.34
N ASP A 149 0.62 -8.73 7.52
CA ASP A 149 1.35 -10.00 7.34
C ASP A 149 2.80 -9.75 6.93
N ASN A 150 3.00 -8.82 6.01
CA ASN A 150 4.32 -8.51 5.47
C ASN A 150 5.17 -7.59 6.36
N LEU A 151 4.56 -6.78 7.22
CA LEU A 151 5.29 -6.04 8.27
C LEU A 151 5.83 -6.99 9.36
N LEU A 152 5.19 -8.13 9.57
CA LEU A 152 5.63 -9.18 10.51
C LEU A 152 6.69 -10.11 9.89
N ALA A 153 6.79 -10.18 8.56
CA ALA A 153 7.71 -11.07 7.89
C ALA A 153 9.18 -10.58 8.06
N PRO A 154 10.10 -11.43 8.54
CA PRO A 154 11.45 -10.98 8.95
C PRO A 154 12.31 -10.46 7.78
N ASN A 155 12.05 -10.96 6.56
CA ASN A 155 12.83 -10.61 5.36
C ASN A 155 12.05 -9.65 4.44
N VAL A 156 11.17 -8.84 5.00
CA VAL A 156 10.40 -7.85 4.26
C VAL A 156 10.64 -6.46 4.84
N LYS A 157 10.87 -5.50 3.97
CA LYS A 157 11.02 -4.09 4.32
C LYS A 157 9.90 -3.29 3.66
N ILE A 158 9.05 -2.70 4.48
CA ILE A 158 7.95 -1.81 4.08
C ILE A 158 8.03 -0.56 4.95
N SER A 159 8.16 0.59 4.30
CA SER A 159 8.08 1.89 4.98
C SER A 159 6.62 2.29 5.14
N VAL A 160 6.26 2.81 6.31
CA VAL A 160 4.95 3.41 6.59
C VAL A 160 5.18 4.84 7.02
N VAL A 161 4.63 5.79 6.28
CA VAL A 161 4.82 7.23 6.50
C VAL A 161 3.49 7.97 6.52
N GLY A 162 3.45 9.15 7.14
CA GLY A 162 2.26 10.01 7.16
C GLY A 162 2.23 10.95 5.96
N TRP A 163 1.03 11.18 5.43
CA TRP A 163 0.76 12.10 4.31
C TRP A 163 1.35 13.48 4.51
N ASN A 164 1.04 14.12 5.63
CA ASN A 164 1.47 15.50 5.89
C ASN A 164 2.99 15.64 5.86
N LYS A 165 3.69 14.60 6.35
CA LYS A 165 5.15 14.62 6.41
C LYS A 165 5.79 14.60 5.03
N ILE A 166 5.28 13.77 4.12
CA ILE A 166 5.82 13.69 2.75
C ILE A 166 5.44 14.91 1.90
N MET A 167 4.24 15.45 2.09
CA MET A 167 3.78 16.64 1.34
C MET A 167 4.55 17.90 1.73
N GLN A 168 5.00 17.99 2.99
CA GLN A 168 5.85 19.08 3.50
C GLN A 168 7.33 18.88 3.19
N ASN A 169 7.75 17.65 2.87
CA ASN A 169 9.15 17.32 2.61
C ASN A 169 9.32 16.39 1.40
N PRO A 170 9.42 16.95 0.18
CA PRO A 170 9.60 16.16 -1.04
C PRO A 170 10.85 15.27 -1.03
N ASN A 171 11.90 15.66 -0.30
CA ASN A 171 13.11 14.83 -0.16
C ASN A 171 12.83 13.55 0.61
N MET A 172 11.94 13.60 1.61
CA MET A 172 11.49 12.40 2.30
C MET A 172 10.74 11.47 1.34
N LEU A 173 9.81 11.99 0.53
CA LEU A 173 9.11 11.18 -0.47
C LEU A 173 10.09 10.51 -1.43
N ARG A 174 11.09 11.24 -1.93
CA ARG A 174 12.15 10.70 -2.79
C ARG A 174 12.90 9.56 -2.11
N THR A 175 13.33 9.75 -0.87
CA THR A 175 14.08 8.75 -0.10
C THR A 175 13.27 7.48 0.12
N VAL A 176 12.02 7.57 0.57
CA VAL A 176 11.20 6.37 0.84
C VAL A 176 10.83 5.62 -0.45
N VAL A 177 10.64 6.32 -1.58
CA VAL A 177 10.43 5.70 -2.89
C VAL A 177 11.68 4.95 -3.36
N GLU A 178 12.87 5.56 -3.23
CA GLU A 178 14.12 4.89 -3.59
C GLU A 178 14.40 3.68 -2.68
N SER A 179 14.25 3.80 -1.36
CA SER A 179 14.41 2.70 -0.41
C SER A 179 13.49 1.52 -0.72
N ALA A 180 12.22 1.78 -1.02
CA ALA A 180 11.27 0.74 -1.43
C ALA A 180 11.74 0.06 -2.73
N GLY A 181 12.15 0.85 -3.74
CA GLY A 181 12.63 0.32 -5.01
C GLY A 181 13.90 -0.52 -4.89
N GLU A 182 14.82 -0.17 -3.99
CA GLU A 182 16.05 -0.92 -3.74
C GLU A 182 15.80 -2.22 -2.98
N SER A 183 14.88 -2.21 -2.01
CA SER A 183 14.57 -3.38 -1.19
C SER A 183 13.79 -4.46 -1.95
N ARG A 184 13.13 -4.12 -3.07
CA ARG A 184 12.17 -4.99 -3.77
C ARG A 184 12.67 -6.40 -4.07
N LEU A 185 13.91 -6.53 -4.55
CA LEU A 185 14.47 -7.84 -4.96
C LEU A 185 14.92 -8.70 -3.77
N ARG A 186 15.12 -8.07 -2.60
CA ARG A 186 15.49 -8.74 -1.36
C ARG A 186 14.29 -9.13 -0.51
N ASN A 187 13.14 -8.45 -0.72
CA ASN A 187 11.91 -8.75 0.01
C ASN A 187 11.39 -10.14 -0.32
N GLN A 188 11.13 -10.94 0.71
CA GLN A 188 10.49 -12.25 0.63
C GLN A 188 9.06 -12.13 1.16
N TYR A 189 8.17 -11.61 0.31
CA TYR A 189 6.80 -11.34 0.69
C TYR A 189 6.04 -12.61 1.09
N ASP A 190 5.26 -12.51 2.18
CA ASP A 190 4.26 -13.51 2.55
C ASP A 190 3.06 -13.41 1.60
N LEU A 191 2.90 -14.45 0.77
CA LEU A 191 1.79 -14.58 -0.19
C LEU A 191 0.72 -15.58 0.27
N SER A 192 0.83 -16.12 1.49
CA SER A 192 -0.05 -17.18 2.03
C SER A 192 -1.52 -16.73 2.11
N ARG A 193 -1.74 -15.44 2.42
CA ARG A 193 -3.11 -14.89 2.47
C ARG A 193 -3.82 -15.02 1.14
N THR A 194 -4.99 -15.67 1.16
CA THR A 194 -5.87 -15.74 -0.01
C THR A 194 -6.33 -14.34 -0.43
N MET A 195 -6.60 -14.17 -1.72
CA MET A 195 -7.13 -12.90 -2.22
C MET A 195 -8.57 -12.70 -1.75
N ARG A 196 -8.89 -11.46 -1.42
CA ARG A 196 -10.25 -11.08 -1.03
C ARG A 196 -11.23 -11.33 -2.19
N ARG A 197 -12.38 -11.95 -1.91
CA ARG A 197 -13.39 -12.25 -2.93
C ARG A 197 -14.35 -11.09 -3.15
N ASN A 198 -14.77 -10.43 -2.05
CA ASN A 198 -15.75 -9.35 -2.06
C ASN A 198 -15.23 -8.15 -1.28
N ASP A 199 -15.75 -6.96 -1.58
CA ASP A 199 -15.61 -5.82 -0.69
C ASP A 199 -16.35 -6.11 0.62
N PHE A 200 -15.76 -5.70 1.73
CA PHE A 200 -16.45 -5.75 3.01
C PHE A 200 -17.31 -4.49 3.14
N ASN A 201 -18.63 -4.68 3.26
CA ASN A 201 -19.55 -3.60 3.60
C ASN A 201 -19.98 -3.77 5.07
N PRO A 202 -19.54 -2.92 5.99
CA PRO A 202 -19.91 -3.02 7.40
C PRO A 202 -21.42 -2.84 7.64
N GLU A 203 -22.12 -2.12 6.77
CA GLU A 203 -23.57 -1.90 6.88
C GLU A 203 -24.39 -3.20 6.66
N LEU A 204 -23.86 -4.16 5.89
CA LEU A 204 -24.52 -5.45 5.66
C LEU A 204 -24.25 -6.48 6.78
N SER A 205 -23.28 -6.24 7.66
CA SER A 205 -22.91 -7.17 8.73
C SER A 205 -23.81 -7.05 9.98
N PHE A 206 -24.63 -6.01 10.10
CA PHE A 206 -25.56 -5.81 11.22
C PHE A 206 -27.00 -6.32 10.94
N GLY A 207 -27.24 -6.96 9.80
CA GLY A 207 -28.59 -7.33 9.32
C GLY A 207 -29.08 -8.74 9.65
N PHE A 208 -28.38 -9.55 10.44
CA PHE A 208 -28.87 -10.85 10.91
C PHE A 208 -28.85 -10.95 12.43
N GLY A 209 -29.59 -10.04 13.09
CA GLY A 209 -30.07 -10.23 14.45
C GLY A 209 -31.32 -11.14 14.39
N SER A 210 -31.20 -12.34 14.91
CA SER A 210 -32.21 -13.37 14.98
C SER A 210 -33.53 -12.81 15.47
N VAL A 211 -34.59 -12.92 14.65
CA VAL A 211 -35.95 -13.03 15.15
C VAL A 211 -36.13 -14.52 15.47
N GLY A 212 -35.90 -14.90 16.71
CA GLY A 212 -36.27 -16.19 17.26
C GLY A 212 -37.57 -16.05 18.00
N ASN A 213 -38.55 -16.79 17.56
CA ASN A 213 -39.72 -17.12 18.35
C ASN A 213 -39.34 -18.03 19.52
#